data_f6e3c1d5e43f5341054bd3cd133031d1
#
_entry.id   f6e3c1d5e43f5341054bd3cd133031d1
#
_cell.length_a   1.000
_cell.length_b   1.000
_cell.length_c   1.000
_cell.angle_alpha   90.00
_cell.angle_beta   90.00
_cell.angle_gamma   90.00
#
_symmetry.space_group_name_H-M   'P 1'
#
loop_
_entity.id
_entity.type
_entity.pdbx_description
1 polymer ?
#
loop_
_entity_poly.entity_id
_entity_poly.type
_entity_poly.pdbx_seq_one_letter_code
_entity_poly.pdbx_strand_id
1 'polypeptide(L)'
;FAQALRYGARSLQPALGRAGGIWEGKKIATLAEGAGAQLAPHLYAGPVEWAANVHLGVSCANLLMVEAIETPFHEVLVSGRPKVENGFVAAPEAPGLGITLNDDVALAHPYTGDRLHLEMQDAPCDWQNGNAFAGGSAD
;
A
#
# COMPACT_ATOMS: atom_id res chain seq x y z
N PHE A 1 2.90 14.82 -5.16
CA PHE A 1 1.76 15.12 -4.28
C PHE A 1 1.48 16.62 -4.21
N ALA A 2 2.48 17.47 -3.94
CA ALA A 2 2.29 18.92 -3.88
C ALA A 2 1.69 19.50 -5.18
N GLN A 3 2.16 19.01 -6.34
CA GLN A 3 1.62 19.42 -7.64
C GLN A 3 0.17 18.96 -7.83
N ALA A 4 -0.16 17.73 -7.41
CA ALA A 4 -1.53 17.22 -7.49
C ALA A 4 -2.51 18.08 -6.67
N LEU A 5 -2.11 18.53 -5.48
CA LEU A 5 -2.91 19.45 -4.66
C LEU A 5 -3.13 20.78 -5.35
N ARG A 6 -2.12 21.34 -6.03
CA ARG A 6 -2.26 22.57 -6.83
C ARG A 6 -3.26 22.42 -7.98
N TYR A 7 -3.41 21.19 -8.50
CA TYR A 7 -4.42 20.88 -9.53
C TYR A 7 -5.78 20.46 -8.94
N GLY A 8 -5.96 20.61 -7.64
CA GLY A 8 -7.26 20.41 -6.99
C GLY A 8 -7.53 18.99 -6.49
N ALA A 9 -6.51 18.13 -6.36
CA ALA A 9 -6.67 16.84 -5.73
C ALA A 9 -7.17 17.01 -4.28
N ARG A 10 -8.17 16.20 -3.91
CA ARG A 10 -8.79 16.23 -2.57
C ARG A 10 -8.55 14.96 -1.76
N SER A 11 -7.95 13.95 -2.36
CA SER A 11 -7.48 12.73 -1.70
C SER A 11 -6.10 12.37 -2.23
N LEU A 12 -5.16 12.10 -1.34
CA LEU A 12 -3.83 11.62 -1.69
C LEU A 12 -3.67 10.17 -1.27
N GLN A 13 -3.15 9.35 -2.17
CA GLN A 13 -3.02 7.91 -2.00
C GLN A 13 -1.55 7.46 -2.12
N PRO A 14 -0.68 7.80 -1.14
CA PRO A 14 0.70 7.31 -1.17
C PRO A 14 0.76 5.81 -0.89
N ALA A 15 1.46 5.06 -1.73
CA ALA A 15 1.92 3.71 -1.42
C ALA A 15 3.22 3.83 -0.62
N LEU A 16 3.26 3.39 0.62
CA LEU A 16 4.40 3.64 1.53
C LEU A 16 5.69 3.01 1.02
N GLY A 17 5.62 1.79 0.48
CA GLY A 17 6.77 1.11 -0.09
C GLY A 17 7.42 1.82 -1.28
N ARG A 18 6.66 2.70 -1.97
CA ARG A 18 7.13 3.50 -3.11
C ARG A 18 7.40 4.96 -2.76
N ALA A 19 6.72 5.47 -1.75
CA ALA A 19 6.81 6.87 -1.34
C ALA A 19 7.98 7.17 -0.40
N GLY A 20 8.65 6.14 0.14
CA GLY A 20 9.77 6.30 1.08
C GLY A 20 9.42 5.96 2.53
N GLY A 21 8.40 5.13 2.75
CA GLY A 21 8.00 4.60 4.05
C GLY A 21 7.11 5.55 4.85
N ILE A 22 6.90 5.20 6.13
CA ILE A 22 5.97 5.90 7.04
C ILE A 22 6.34 7.38 7.17
N TRP A 23 7.64 7.70 7.24
CA TRP A 23 8.09 9.08 7.43
C TRP A 23 7.70 9.99 6.26
N GLU A 24 7.91 9.55 5.03
CA GLU A 24 7.48 10.30 3.84
C GLU A 24 5.96 10.32 3.72
N GLY A 25 5.30 9.20 4.04
CA GLY A 25 3.84 9.12 4.11
C GLY A 25 3.26 10.18 5.08
N LYS A 26 3.88 10.37 6.25
CA LYS A 26 3.46 11.39 7.23
C LYS A 26 3.63 12.82 6.70
N LYS A 27 4.71 13.10 5.99
CA LYS A 27 4.91 14.42 5.34
C LYS A 27 3.84 14.69 4.27
N ILE A 28 3.52 13.66 3.47
CA ILE A 28 2.46 13.75 2.45
C ILE A 28 1.10 14.00 3.13
N ALA A 29 0.81 13.29 4.22
CA ALA A 29 -0.42 13.48 4.99
C ALA A 29 -0.54 14.91 5.55
N THR A 30 0.54 15.45 6.11
CA THR A 30 0.59 16.81 6.65
C THR A 30 0.39 17.85 5.53
N LEU A 31 1.01 17.62 4.37
CA LEU A 31 0.82 18.48 3.19
C LEU A 31 -0.65 18.46 2.72
N ALA A 32 -1.27 17.28 2.69
CA ALA A 32 -2.68 17.12 2.35
C ALA A 32 -3.59 17.85 3.36
N GLU A 33 -3.33 17.68 4.65
CA GLU A 33 -4.08 18.32 5.73
C GLU A 33 -4.05 19.85 5.61
N GLY A 34 -2.88 20.44 5.40
CA GLY A 34 -2.71 21.87 5.18
C GLY A 34 -3.44 22.40 3.95
N ALA A 35 -3.71 21.58 2.96
CA ALA A 35 -4.46 21.90 1.75
C ALA A 35 -5.96 21.54 1.84
N GLY A 36 -6.45 21.08 2.99
CA GLY A 36 -7.82 20.61 3.18
C GLY A 36 -8.14 19.34 2.39
N ALA A 37 -7.13 18.50 2.11
CA ALA A 37 -7.28 17.23 1.44
C ALA A 37 -7.16 16.06 2.42
N GLN A 38 -7.72 14.91 2.04
CA GLN A 38 -7.71 13.69 2.84
C GLN A 38 -6.57 12.76 2.42
N LEU A 39 -6.22 11.85 3.33
CA LEU A 39 -5.26 10.79 3.12
C LEU A 39 -6.00 9.45 2.96
N ALA A 40 -5.65 8.67 1.96
CA ALA A 40 -6.13 7.30 1.77
C ALA A 40 -4.94 6.43 1.29
N PRO A 41 -4.09 5.91 2.18
CA PRO A 41 -2.89 5.17 1.78
C PRO A 41 -3.23 4.01 0.85
N HIS A 42 -2.56 3.97 -0.31
CA HIS A 42 -2.68 2.88 -1.26
C HIS A 42 -1.97 1.62 -0.74
N LEU A 43 -2.57 0.46 -0.96
CA LEU A 43 -1.97 -0.82 -0.67
C LEU A 43 -2.07 -1.75 -1.89
N TYR A 44 -0.94 -2.01 -2.52
CA TYR A 44 -0.76 -3.11 -3.45
C TYR A 44 0.55 -3.83 -3.13
N ALA A 45 0.62 -4.34 -1.92
CA ALA A 45 1.81 -4.95 -1.33
C ALA A 45 1.41 -5.95 -0.24
N GLY A 46 2.39 -6.50 0.43
CA GLY A 46 2.19 -7.51 1.46
C GLY A 46 1.77 -6.96 2.84
N PRO A 47 1.65 -7.86 3.82
CA PRO A 47 1.12 -7.55 5.15
C PRO A 47 2.01 -6.61 5.98
N VAL A 48 3.27 -6.45 5.63
CA VAL A 48 4.19 -5.50 6.29
C VAL A 48 3.78 -4.07 5.95
N GLU A 49 3.52 -3.77 4.67
CA GLU A 49 3.04 -2.44 4.26
C GLU A 49 1.62 -2.18 4.79
N TRP A 50 0.78 -3.21 4.87
CA TRP A 50 -0.53 -3.10 5.53
C TRP A 50 -0.40 -2.59 6.96
N ALA A 51 0.43 -3.24 7.79
CA ALA A 51 0.67 -2.80 9.16
C ALA A 51 1.21 -1.35 9.22
N ALA A 52 2.14 -1.00 8.34
CA ALA A 52 2.68 0.36 8.24
C ALA A 52 1.61 1.39 7.87
N ASN A 53 0.71 1.06 6.93
CA ASN A 53 -0.41 1.92 6.54
C ASN A 53 -1.39 2.16 7.71
N VAL A 54 -1.66 1.13 8.53
CA VAL A 54 -2.50 1.28 9.72
C VAL A 54 -1.85 2.24 10.73
N HIS A 55 -0.55 2.10 11.01
CA HIS A 55 0.18 3.03 11.88
C HIS A 55 0.17 4.46 11.35
N LEU A 56 0.38 4.65 10.05
CA LEU A 56 0.25 5.97 9.44
C LEU A 56 -1.16 6.51 9.63
N GLY A 57 -2.18 5.69 9.33
CA GLY A 57 -3.58 6.08 9.39
C GLY A 57 -4.00 6.58 10.76
N VAL A 58 -3.72 5.84 11.83
CA VAL A 58 -4.08 6.24 13.20
C VAL A 58 -3.35 7.50 13.67
N SER A 59 -2.26 7.87 13.02
CA SER A 59 -1.49 9.09 13.33
C SER A 59 -1.95 10.33 12.56
N CYS A 60 -2.92 10.22 11.64
CA CYS A 60 -3.32 11.29 10.72
C CYS A 60 -4.79 11.68 10.92
N ALA A 61 -5.03 12.93 11.33
CA ALA A 61 -6.37 13.45 11.57
C ALA A 61 -7.22 13.55 10.27
N ASN A 62 -6.57 13.69 9.13
CA ASN A 62 -7.20 13.78 7.80
C ASN A 62 -7.31 12.43 7.09
N LEU A 63 -7.22 11.31 7.82
CA LEU A 63 -7.43 9.99 7.24
C LEU A 63 -8.86 9.84 6.74
N LEU A 64 -9.02 9.41 5.48
CA LEU A 64 -10.29 9.00 4.90
C LEU A 64 -10.55 7.51 5.15
N MET A 65 -9.60 6.68 4.74
CA MET A 65 -9.64 5.22 4.87
C MET A 65 -8.25 4.65 4.64
N VAL A 66 -8.08 3.37 4.95
CA VAL A 66 -6.88 2.58 4.61
C VAL A 66 -7.31 1.47 3.67
N GLU A 67 -6.65 1.34 2.53
CA GLU A 67 -6.87 0.21 1.61
C GLU A 67 -6.31 -1.08 2.23
N ALA A 68 -7.07 -2.17 2.14
CA ALA A 68 -6.70 -3.47 2.68
C ALA A 68 -6.74 -4.54 1.59
N ILE A 69 -5.70 -5.37 1.56
CA ILE A 69 -5.64 -6.59 0.75
C ILE A 69 -5.34 -7.76 1.66
N GLU A 70 -6.20 -8.76 1.64
CA GLU A 70 -6.06 -9.96 2.45
C GLU A 70 -5.99 -11.20 1.57
N THR A 71 -5.00 -12.04 1.83
CA THR A 71 -4.85 -13.33 1.16
C THR A 71 -4.51 -14.41 2.19
N PRO A 72 -4.83 -15.69 1.94
CA PRO A 72 -4.42 -16.78 2.82
C PRO A 72 -2.90 -16.85 3.04
N PHE A 73 -2.10 -16.43 2.06
CA PHE A 73 -0.64 -16.37 2.19
C PHE A 73 -0.19 -15.36 3.24
N HIS A 74 -0.87 -14.22 3.36
CA HIS A 74 -0.55 -13.22 4.39
C HIS A 74 -0.72 -13.76 5.81
N GLU A 75 -1.65 -14.69 6.03
CA GLU A 75 -1.90 -15.29 7.35
C GLU A 75 -0.74 -16.20 7.80
N VAL A 76 -0.07 -16.87 6.86
CA VAL A 76 1.07 -17.74 7.19
C VAL A 76 2.40 -16.98 7.19
N LEU A 77 2.47 -15.87 6.47
CA LEU A 77 3.69 -15.05 6.33
C LEU A 77 3.95 -14.19 7.56
N VAL A 78 2.91 -13.64 8.20
CA VAL A 78 3.07 -12.78 9.39
C VAL A 78 2.04 -13.13 10.46
N SER A 79 2.46 -13.06 11.74
CA SER A 79 1.58 -13.08 12.90
C SER A 79 1.38 -11.68 13.47
N GLY A 80 0.30 -11.46 14.23
CA GLY A 80 -0.02 -10.16 14.83
C GLY A 80 -0.59 -9.13 13.83
N ARG A 81 -0.88 -9.54 12.61
CA ARG A 81 -1.42 -8.64 11.58
C ARG A 81 -2.72 -7.96 12.04
N PRO A 82 -2.85 -6.62 11.88
CA PRO A 82 -4.11 -5.93 12.15
C PRO A 82 -5.24 -6.55 11.31
N LYS A 83 -6.36 -6.87 11.95
CA LYS A 83 -7.53 -7.48 11.30
C LYS A 83 -8.61 -6.46 11.04
N VAL A 84 -9.28 -6.60 9.90
CA VAL A 84 -10.47 -5.80 9.60
C VAL A 84 -11.69 -6.46 10.22
N GLU A 85 -12.37 -5.76 11.12
CA GLU A 85 -13.60 -6.21 11.75
C GLU A 85 -14.71 -5.18 11.53
N ASN A 86 -15.79 -5.59 10.89
CA ASN A 86 -16.92 -4.71 10.55
C ASN A 86 -16.53 -3.43 9.78
N GLY A 87 -15.50 -3.52 8.93
CA GLY A 87 -15.01 -2.38 8.16
C GLY A 87 -14.02 -1.47 8.90
N PHE A 88 -13.61 -1.84 10.11
CA PHE A 88 -12.66 -1.09 10.93
C PHE A 88 -11.42 -1.94 11.24
N VAL A 89 -10.32 -1.27 11.51
CA VAL A 89 -9.08 -1.87 11.98
C VAL A 89 -8.62 -1.17 13.26
N ALA A 90 -8.28 -1.94 14.28
CA ALA A 90 -7.73 -1.39 15.51
C ALA A 90 -6.27 -1.00 15.33
N ALA A 91 -5.83 0.05 16.03
CA ALA A 91 -4.43 0.42 16.10
C ALA A 91 -3.62 -0.71 16.77
N PRO A 92 -2.48 -1.14 16.17
CA PRO A 92 -1.61 -2.10 16.83
C PRO A 92 -1.01 -1.52 18.12
N GLU A 93 -1.00 -2.29 19.20
CA GLU A 93 -0.44 -1.89 20.50
C GLU A 93 0.95 -2.47 20.76
N ALA A 94 1.33 -3.52 20.02
CA ALA A 94 2.63 -4.15 20.16
C ALA A 94 3.77 -3.28 19.59
N PRO A 95 5.00 -3.40 20.11
CA PRO A 95 6.16 -2.62 19.64
C PRO A 95 6.43 -2.77 18.13
N GLY A 96 7.00 -1.74 17.52
CA GLY A 96 7.30 -1.69 16.10
C GLY A 96 6.02 -1.61 15.26
N LEU A 97 5.90 -2.44 14.24
CA LEU A 97 4.69 -2.56 13.43
C LEU A 97 3.62 -3.47 14.06
N GLY A 98 3.92 -4.07 15.22
CA GLY A 98 3.02 -5.01 15.90
C GLY A 98 2.89 -6.37 15.22
N ILE A 99 3.76 -6.69 14.27
CA ILE A 99 3.76 -7.95 13.53
C ILE A 99 5.09 -8.69 13.70
N THR A 100 5.07 -10.00 13.50
CA THR A 100 6.26 -10.85 13.44
C THR A 100 6.28 -11.59 12.11
N LEU A 101 7.38 -11.46 11.37
CA LEU A 101 7.59 -12.18 10.10
C LEU A 101 7.91 -13.66 10.39
N ASN A 102 7.36 -14.54 9.60
CA ASN A 102 7.75 -15.95 9.56
C ASN A 102 8.87 -16.13 8.53
N ASP A 103 10.10 -16.12 9.02
CA ASP A 103 11.30 -16.17 8.18
C ASP A 103 11.36 -17.44 7.34
N ASP A 104 10.93 -18.58 7.88
CA ASP A 104 10.92 -19.87 7.15
C ASP A 104 9.97 -19.80 5.95
N VAL A 105 8.79 -19.22 6.13
CA VAL A 105 7.84 -19.02 5.02
C VAL A 105 8.38 -18.01 4.01
N ALA A 106 8.97 -16.92 4.47
CA ALA A 106 9.55 -15.90 3.59
C ALA A 106 10.69 -16.49 2.73
N LEU A 107 11.59 -17.28 3.34
CA LEU A 107 12.69 -17.92 2.65
C LEU A 107 12.24 -19.01 1.67
N ALA A 108 11.14 -19.71 1.97
CA ALA A 108 10.56 -20.72 1.08
C ALA A 108 9.89 -20.11 -0.16
N HIS A 109 9.59 -18.80 -0.14
CA HIS A 109 8.92 -18.08 -1.24
C HIS A 109 9.74 -16.88 -1.69
N PRO A 110 10.99 -17.08 -2.20
CA PRO A 110 11.83 -16.00 -2.66
C PRO A 110 11.20 -15.32 -3.88
N TYR A 111 11.53 -14.04 -4.04
CA TYR A 111 11.18 -13.32 -5.27
C TYR A 111 11.95 -13.91 -6.46
N THR A 112 11.23 -14.37 -7.48
CA THR A 112 11.82 -15.03 -8.67
C THR A 112 12.08 -14.07 -9.83
N GLY A 113 11.58 -12.83 -9.74
CA GLY A 113 11.84 -11.78 -10.73
C GLY A 113 10.94 -11.81 -11.97
N ASP A 114 10.17 -12.87 -12.15
CA ASP A 114 9.50 -13.17 -13.40
C ASP A 114 8.02 -12.78 -13.47
N ARG A 115 7.42 -12.27 -12.39
CA ARG A 115 6.02 -11.83 -12.42
C ARG A 115 5.75 -10.76 -11.35
N LEU A 116 6.02 -9.52 -11.66
CA LEU A 116 5.32 -8.42 -10.99
C LEU A 116 3.92 -8.38 -11.59
N HIS A 117 2.91 -8.50 -10.76
CA HIS A 117 1.51 -8.52 -11.17
C HIS A 117 1.05 -7.21 -11.87
N LEU A 118 1.71 -6.10 -11.57
CA LEU A 118 1.62 -4.88 -12.35
C LEU A 118 2.79 -4.92 -13.32
N GLU A 119 2.53 -5.41 -14.49
CA GLU A 119 3.46 -5.55 -15.59
C GLU A 119 4.20 -4.25 -15.83
N MET A 120 5.44 -4.23 -15.41
CA MET A 120 6.38 -3.27 -15.96
C MET A 120 6.70 -3.80 -17.37
N GLN A 121 5.89 -3.42 -18.33
CA GLN A 121 6.14 -3.73 -19.72
C GLN A 121 7.41 -3.00 -20.15
N ASP A 122 8.23 -3.65 -20.95
CA ASP A 122 9.45 -3.06 -21.54
C ASP A 122 9.14 -1.90 -22.50
N ALA A 123 7.86 -1.69 -22.82
CA ALA A 123 7.36 -0.60 -23.64
C ALA A 123 6.24 0.20 -22.93
N PRO A 124 6.14 1.52 -23.14
CA PRO A 124 5.06 2.33 -22.62
C PRO A 124 3.70 1.80 -23.08
N CYS A 125 2.73 1.81 -22.17
CA CYS A 125 1.34 1.49 -22.48
C CYS A 125 0.79 2.46 -23.56
N ASP A 126 0.33 1.94 -24.68
CA ASP A 126 -0.33 2.74 -25.71
C ASP A 126 -1.82 2.92 -25.36
N TRP A 127 -2.11 3.96 -24.63
CA TRP A 127 -3.46 4.32 -24.20
C TRP A 127 -4.41 4.68 -25.35
N GLN A 128 -3.86 5.06 -26.50
CA GLN A 128 -4.65 5.55 -27.63
C GLN A 128 -5.23 4.40 -28.47
N ASN A 129 -4.58 3.24 -28.46
CA ASN A 129 -4.98 2.10 -29.27
C ASN A 129 -5.65 0.97 -28.49
N GLY A 130 -6.00 1.15 -27.22
CA GLY A 130 -6.74 0.17 -26.44
C GLY A 130 -5.98 -1.12 -26.09
N ASN A 131 -4.68 -1.18 -26.34
CA ASN A 131 -3.83 -2.35 -26.08
C ASN A 131 -3.20 -2.35 -24.70
N ALA A 132 -3.87 -1.78 -23.71
CA ALA A 132 -3.37 -1.73 -22.33
C ALA A 132 -3.15 -3.14 -21.72
N PHE A 133 -3.66 -4.20 -22.33
CA PHE A 133 -3.62 -5.58 -21.79
C PHE A 133 -3.39 -6.68 -22.82
N ALA A 134 -2.92 -6.37 -24.01
CA ALA A 134 -2.63 -7.38 -25.03
C ALA A 134 -1.17 -7.87 -24.90
N GLY A 135 -0.90 -8.71 -23.92
CA GLY A 135 0.42 -9.27 -23.66
C GLY A 135 0.39 -10.56 -22.85
N GLY A 136 -0.72 -11.27 -22.86
CA GLY A 136 -0.83 -12.61 -22.30
C GLY A 136 -1.09 -13.61 -23.41
N SER A 137 -0.07 -14.00 -24.19
CA SER A 137 -0.13 -15.26 -24.91
C SER A 137 0.04 -16.37 -23.88
N ALA A 138 -1.04 -17.07 -23.61
CA ALA A 138 -0.97 -18.41 -23.05
C ALA A 138 -0.26 -19.29 -24.08
N ASP A 139 0.89 -19.85 -23.74
CA ASP A 139 1.46 -21.09 -24.21
C ASP A 139 2.02 -21.84 -23.00
#